data_d46c2a372b56c24fc70809db1c52201f
#
_entry.id   d46c2a372b56c24fc70809db1c52201f
#
_cell.length_a   1.000
_cell.length_b   1.000
_cell.length_c   1.000
_cell.angle_alpha   90.00
_cell.angle_beta   90.00
_cell.angle_gamma   90.00
#
_symmetry.space_group_name_H-M   'P 1'
#
loop_
_entity.id
_entity.type
_entity.pdbx_description
1 polymer ?
#
loop_
_entity_poly.entity_id
_entity_poly.type
_entity_poly.pdbx_seq_one_letter_code
_entity_poly.pdbx_strand_id
1 'polypeptide(L)'
;MADLLVVGSVALDSVETPFGKVQEALGGSATYFSYSASFFTRVRLVAVVGEDFPETHLRLVEDRGVDIGGLQVTTGRTFRWTGEYGYDLNEAKTLDTQLNVFADFRPELDDDRGRAPYLFLANIDPELQLEVLHQMKERPKLVALDTMNFWIQGKRDALRRVLAEVDVVTVNDGEARQLASEPNLIRAARAISAMGPRTVIVKRGEYGALLMTDGTLFFVPAYPLESVYDPT
;
A
#
# COMPACT_ATOMS: atom_id res chain seq x y z
N MET A 1 19.27 -7.44 -12.13
CA MET A 1 17.82 -7.38 -11.89
C MET A 1 17.45 -5.97 -11.50
N ALA A 2 16.25 -5.52 -11.82
CA ALA A 2 15.79 -4.22 -11.35
C ALA A 2 15.67 -4.24 -9.81
N ASP A 3 15.85 -3.09 -9.18
CA ASP A 3 15.88 -2.94 -7.73
C ASP A 3 14.70 -2.05 -7.34
N LEU A 4 13.80 -2.57 -6.52
CA LEU A 4 12.57 -1.91 -6.10
C LEU A 4 12.64 -1.59 -4.61
N LEU A 5 12.59 -0.32 -4.27
CA LEU A 5 12.42 0.15 -2.91
C LEU A 5 10.94 0.22 -2.56
N VAL A 6 10.54 -0.38 -1.46
CA VAL A 6 9.18 -0.32 -0.90
C VAL A 6 9.26 0.35 0.46
N VAL A 7 8.50 1.41 0.67
CA VAL A 7 8.44 2.12 1.95
C VAL A 7 7.00 2.22 2.41
N GLY A 8 6.69 1.72 3.62
CA GLY A 8 5.33 1.83 4.13
C GLY A 8 4.98 0.89 5.28
N SER A 9 3.69 0.58 5.40
CA SER A 9 3.17 -0.14 6.55
C SER A 9 3.46 -1.63 6.53
N VAL A 10 3.96 -2.11 7.67
CA VAL A 10 3.93 -3.49 8.13
C VAL A 10 3.01 -3.51 9.36
N ALA A 11 2.03 -4.38 9.39
CA ALA A 11 0.95 -4.33 10.36
C ALA A 11 0.57 -5.70 10.91
N LEU A 12 -0.23 -5.68 11.97
CA LEU A 12 -1.01 -6.83 12.44
C LEU A 12 -2.49 -6.51 12.25
N ASP A 13 -3.13 -7.21 11.32
CA ASP A 13 -4.51 -6.96 10.94
C ASP A 13 -5.47 -7.95 11.60
N SER A 14 -6.60 -7.44 12.10
CA SER A 14 -7.69 -8.25 12.61
C SER A 14 -8.90 -8.09 11.70
N VAL A 15 -9.37 -9.20 11.16
CA VAL A 15 -10.43 -9.23 10.15
C VAL A 15 -11.60 -10.06 10.64
N GLU A 16 -12.80 -9.51 10.52
CA GLU A 16 -14.07 -10.19 10.79
C GLU A 16 -14.89 -10.25 9.50
N THR A 17 -15.41 -11.44 9.22
CA THR A 17 -16.29 -11.71 8.09
C THR A 17 -17.48 -12.54 8.55
N PRO A 18 -18.57 -12.65 7.77
CA PRO A 18 -19.67 -13.58 8.09
C PRO A 18 -19.23 -15.06 8.16
N PHE A 19 -18.02 -15.38 7.67
CA PHE A 19 -17.49 -16.75 7.57
C PHE A 19 -16.46 -17.09 8.64
N GLY A 20 -15.94 -16.10 9.36
CA GLY A 20 -14.94 -16.30 10.40
C GLY A 20 -14.23 -15.03 10.81
N LYS A 21 -13.32 -15.19 11.78
CA LYS A 21 -12.54 -14.08 12.34
C LYS A 21 -11.09 -14.51 12.52
N VAL A 22 -10.19 -13.64 12.15
CA VAL A 22 -8.75 -13.76 12.42
C VAL A 22 -8.28 -12.56 13.23
N GLN A 23 -7.34 -12.77 14.13
CA GLN A 23 -6.74 -11.71 14.95
C GLN A 23 -5.24 -11.67 14.74
N GLU A 24 -4.71 -10.46 14.63
CA GLU A 24 -3.27 -10.19 14.52
C GLU A 24 -2.57 -11.00 13.41
N ALA A 25 -3.26 -11.17 12.26
CA ALA A 25 -2.64 -11.73 11.06
C ALA A 25 -1.60 -10.77 10.48
N LEU A 26 -0.65 -11.31 9.71
CA LEU A 26 0.30 -10.48 8.97
C LEU A 26 -0.44 -9.54 8.02
N GLY A 27 -0.18 -8.25 8.13
CA GLY A 27 -0.84 -7.20 7.37
C GLY A 27 0.11 -6.10 6.91
N GLY A 28 -0.49 -5.04 6.39
CA GLY A 28 0.22 -3.88 5.89
C GLY A 28 0.50 -3.91 4.39
N SER A 29 0.25 -2.79 3.72
CA SER A 29 0.38 -2.71 2.25
C SER A 29 1.81 -2.93 1.76
N ALA A 30 2.82 -2.49 2.52
CA ALA A 30 4.22 -2.73 2.15
C ALA A 30 4.58 -4.23 2.23
N THR A 31 4.01 -4.97 3.18
CA THR A 31 4.20 -6.41 3.32
C THR A 31 3.68 -7.16 2.09
N TYR A 32 2.39 -6.97 1.78
CA TYR A 32 1.74 -7.66 0.65
C TYR A 32 2.37 -7.30 -0.68
N PHE A 33 2.66 -6.01 -0.88
CA PHE A 33 3.31 -5.57 -2.11
C PHE A 33 4.73 -6.14 -2.25
N SER A 34 5.53 -6.12 -1.19
CA SER A 34 6.89 -6.68 -1.19
C SER A 34 6.89 -8.18 -1.49
N TYR A 35 5.99 -8.92 -0.85
CA TYR A 35 5.83 -10.35 -1.09
C TYR A 35 5.46 -10.63 -2.55
N SER A 36 4.46 -9.94 -3.10
CA SER A 36 4.04 -10.10 -4.49
C SER A 36 5.14 -9.69 -5.48
N ALA A 37 5.79 -8.55 -5.27
CA ALA A 37 6.84 -8.05 -6.14
C ALA A 37 8.09 -8.94 -6.14
N SER A 38 8.36 -9.67 -5.04
CA SER A 38 9.52 -10.56 -4.93
C SER A 38 9.54 -11.70 -5.94
N PHE A 39 8.40 -12.04 -6.53
CA PHE A 39 8.34 -13.03 -7.63
C PHE A 39 8.92 -12.49 -8.94
N PHE A 40 9.07 -11.16 -9.08
CA PHE A 40 9.42 -10.50 -10.34
C PHE A 40 10.74 -9.75 -10.28
N THR A 41 11.12 -9.25 -9.09
CA THR A 41 12.28 -8.37 -8.94
C THR A 41 12.87 -8.49 -7.54
N ARG A 42 14.09 -7.92 -7.35
CA ARG A 42 14.66 -7.73 -6.02
C ARG A 42 13.92 -6.61 -5.30
N VAL A 43 13.50 -6.85 -4.07
CA VAL A 43 12.76 -5.90 -3.25
C VAL A 43 13.56 -5.55 -2.00
N ARG A 44 13.57 -4.27 -1.63
CA ARG A 44 14.10 -3.74 -0.39
C ARG A 44 12.97 -3.05 0.37
N LEU A 45 12.74 -3.48 1.60
CA LEU A 45 11.67 -2.96 2.45
C LEU A 45 12.21 -1.98 3.49
N VAL A 46 11.58 -0.81 3.58
CA VAL A 46 11.77 0.17 4.65
C VAL A 46 10.45 0.36 5.39
N ALA A 47 10.43 0.00 6.65
CA ALA A 47 9.22 0.01 7.49
C ALA A 47 9.59 0.08 8.97
N VAL A 48 8.60 0.13 9.86
CA VAL A 48 8.78 0.04 11.31
C VAL A 48 7.80 -0.96 11.90
N VAL A 49 8.26 -1.74 12.88
CA VAL A 49 7.44 -2.61 13.71
C VAL A 49 7.81 -2.43 15.19
N GLY A 50 6.91 -2.82 16.07
CA GLY A 50 7.18 -2.91 17.50
C GLY A 50 7.90 -4.20 17.88
N GLU A 51 8.37 -4.27 19.13
CA GLU A 51 8.99 -5.46 19.72
C GLU A 51 8.03 -6.68 19.81
N ASP A 52 6.73 -6.42 19.66
CA ASP A 52 5.67 -7.43 19.67
C ASP A 52 5.42 -8.10 18.31
N PHE A 53 6.15 -7.68 17.25
CA PHE A 53 5.95 -8.25 15.92
C PHE A 53 6.51 -9.67 15.83
N PRO A 54 5.70 -10.67 15.41
CA PRO A 54 6.14 -12.06 15.39
C PRO A 54 7.29 -12.31 14.41
N GLU A 55 8.37 -12.93 14.88
CA GLU A 55 9.53 -13.29 14.04
C GLU A 55 9.12 -14.19 12.86
N THR A 56 8.11 -15.04 13.03
CA THR A 56 7.58 -15.90 11.98
C THR A 56 7.04 -15.10 10.79
N HIS A 57 6.49 -13.91 11.03
CA HIS A 57 6.01 -13.04 9.97
C HIS A 57 7.16 -12.35 9.21
N LEU A 58 8.24 -11.99 9.91
CA LEU A 58 9.46 -11.49 9.26
C LEU A 58 10.08 -12.54 8.34
N ARG A 59 10.19 -13.78 8.82
CA ARG A 59 10.73 -14.90 8.01
C ARG A 59 9.95 -15.15 6.73
N LEU A 60 8.63 -15.01 6.73
CA LEU A 60 7.83 -15.17 5.52
C LEU A 60 8.26 -14.22 4.40
N VAL A 61 8.67 -13.00 4.75
CA VAL A 61 9.11 -11.98 3.79
C VAL A 61 10.59 -12.21 3.40
N GLU A 62 11.44 -12.53 4.38
CA GLU A 62 12.87 -12.84 4.17
C GLU A 62 13.08 -14.10 3.31
N ASP A 63 12.32 -15.18 3.54
CA ASP A 63 12.39 -16.42 2.77
C ASP A 63 12.03 -16.21 1.28
N ARG A 64 11.35 -15.11 0.96
CA ARG A 64 11.09 -14.66 -0.41
C ARG A 64 12.25 -13.86 -1.00
N GLY A 65 13.32 -13.64 -0.25
CA GLY A 65 14.48 -12.86 -0.68
C GLY A 65 14.27 -11.35 -0.65
N VAL A 66 13.27 -10.88 0.10
CA VAL A 66 13.08 -9.45 0.36
C VAL A 66 14.16 -8.98 1.34
N ASP A 67 14.88 -7.93 0.99
CA ASP A 67 15.85 -7.28 1.89
C ASP A 67 15.09 -6.44 2.92
N ILE A 68 15.09 -6.90 4.17
CA ILE A 68 14.48 -6.22 5.32
C ILE A 68 15.49 -5.40 6.13
N GLY A 69 16.72 -5.18 5.64
CA GLY A 69 17.73 -4.36 6.32
C GLY A 69 17.33 -2.90 6.57
N GLY A 70 16.21 -2.44 5.98
CA GLY A 70 15.56 -1.15 6.26
C GLY A 70 14.41 -1.21 7.26
N LEU A 71 14.11 -2.39 7.83
CA LEU A 71 13.05 -2.53 8.82
C LEU A 71 13.58 -2.09 10.20
N GLN A 72 12.90 -1.13 10.81
CA GLN A 72 13.20 -0.65 12.16
C GLN A 72 12.36 -1.45 13.17
N VAL A 73 12.98 -1.94 14.23
CA VAL A 73 12.29 -2.52 15.40
C VAL A 73 12.42 -1.54 16.55
N THR A 74 11.30 -1.04 17.07
CA THR A 74 11.30 -0.03 18.13
C THR A 74 10.49 -0.49 19.34
N THR A 75 10.78 0.08 20.50
CA THR A 75 10.02 -0.20 21.72
C THR A 75 8.59 0.28 21.57
N GLY A 76 7.63 -0.61 21.77
CA GLY A 76 6.21 -0.36 21.66
C GLY A 76 5.48 -1.41 20.83
N ARG A 77 4.23 -1.13 20.51
CA ARG A 77 3.37 -2.05 19.74
C ARG A 77 3.44 -1.75 18.26
N THR A 78 3.39 -2.79 17.45
CA THR A 78 3.25 -2.70 15.98
C THR A 78 1.92 -2.03 15.61
N PHE A 79 1.88 -1.38 14.45
CA PHE A 79 0.67 -0.87 13.82
C PHE A 79 -0.40 -1.96 13.72
N ARG A 80 -1.63 -1.61 14.10
CA ARG A 80 -2.77 -2.53 14.06
C ARG A 80 -3.94 -1.90 13.32
N TRP A 81 -4.56 -2.70 12.50
CA TRP A 81 -5.81 -2.36 11.85
C TRP A 81 -6.87 -3.43 12.15
N THR A 82 -8.11 -3.01 12.34
CA THR A 82 -9.24 -3.92 12.52
C THR A 82 -10.34 -3.53 11.55
N GLY A 83 -10.80 -4.51 10.77
CA GLY A 83 -11.84 -4.33 9.78
C GLY A 83 -12.89 -5.42 9.78
N GLU A 84 -14.07 -5.06 9.29
CA GLU A 84 -15.21 -5.95 9.07
C GLU A 84 -15.57 -5.98 7.60
N TYR A 85 -15.73 -7.16 7.03
CA TYR A 85 -16.20 -7.37 5.66
C TYR A 85 -17.63 -7.92 5.66
N GLY A 86 -18.44 -7.48 4.71
CA GLY A 86 -19.76 -8.04 4.42
C GLY A 86 -19.68 -9.37 3.65
N TYR A 87 -20.85 -9.87 3.23
CA TYR A 87 -20.94 -11.13 2.46
C TYR A 87 -20.21 -11.10 1.11
N ASP A 88 -20.02 -9.95 0.51
CA ASP A 88 -19.35 -9.77 -0.78
C ASP A 88 -17.82 -9.73 -0.67
N LEU A 89 -17.26 -9.60 0.54
CA LEU A 89 -15.82 -9.57 0.83
C LEU A 89 -15.01 -8.51 0.04
N ASN A 90 -15.68 -7.53 -0.58
CA ASN A 90 -15.02 -6.54 -1.43
C ASN A 90 -14.72 -5.22 -0.73
N GLU A 91 -15.54 -4.84 0.23
CA GLU A 91 -15.41 -3.56 0.94
C GLU A 91 -15.23 -3.81 2.44
N ALA A 92 -14.10 -3.31 2.96
CA ALA A 92 -13.82 -3.33 4.38
C ALA A 92 -14.39 -2.10 5.07
N LYS A 93 -15.11 -2.31 6.17
CA LYS A 93 -15.44 -1.26 7.11
C LYS A 93 -14.35 -1.23 8.19
N THR A 94 -13.56 -0.16 8.24
CA THR A 94 -12.59 0.03 9.33
C THR A 94 -13.31 0.21 10.66
N LEU A 95 -12.98 -0.64 11.63
CA LEU A 95 -13.50 -0.58 13.00
C LEU A 95 -12.51 0.14 13.93
N ASP A 96 -11.21 -0.11 13.76
CA ASP A 96 -10.16 0.49 14.60
C ASP A 96 -8.85 0.63 13.80
N THR A 97 -8.08 1.66 14.15
CA THR A 97 -6.75 1.94 13.58
C THR A 97 -5.83 2.43 14.68
N GLN A 98 -4.88 1.59 15.10
CA GLN A 98 -3.89 1.91 16.14
C GLN A 98 -2.54 2.10 15.49
N LEU A 99 -2.12 3.34 15.28
CA LEU A 99 -0.84 3.65 14.64
C LEU A 99 0.35 3.14 15.46
N ASN A 100 0.30 3.23 16.79
CA ASN A 100 1.36 2.77 17.69
C ASN A 100 2.74 3.31 17.26
N VAL A 101 3.79 2.45 17.16
CA VAL A 101 5.15 2.88 16.71
C VAL A 101 5.15 3.51 15.32
N PHE A 102 4.15 3.24 14.52
CA PHE A 102 4.02 3.80 13.17
C PHE A 102 3.70 5.31 13.17
N ALA A 103 3.10 5.84 14.26
CA ALA A 103 2.83 7.27 14.40
C ALA A 103 4.12 8.11 14.42
N ASP A 104 5.18 7.55 14.97
CA ASP A 104 6.48 8.21 15.11
C ASP A 104 7.50 7.74 14.06
N PHE A 105 7.07 6.90 13.10
CA PHE A 105 7.93 6.40 12.05
C PHE A 105 8.52 7.55 11.23
N ARG A 106 9.83 7.48 11.06
CA ARG A 106 10.59 8.38 10.19
C ARG A 106 11.45 7.52 9.27
N PRO A 107 11.00 7.29 8.03
CA PRO A 107 11.77 6.54 7.06
C PRO A 107 13.05 7.29 6.71
N GLU A 108 14.19 6.65 6.91
CA GLU A 108 15.51 7.15 6.54
C GLU A 108 16.09 6.27 5.44
N LEU A 109 16.53 6.89 4.37
CA LEU A 109 17.16 6.21 3.25
C LEU A 109 18.67 6.42 3.30
N ASP A 110 19.42 5.32 3.33
CA ASP A 110 20.84 5.37 3.07
C ASP A 110 21.13 5.69 1.59
N ASP A 111 22.40 5.91 1.25
CA ASP A 111 22.81 6.28 -0.11
C ASP A 111 22.48 5.21 -1.15
N ASP A 112 22.46 3.94 -0.79
CA ASP A 112 22.17 2.84 -1.70
C ASP A 112 20.66 2.72 -1.95
N ARG A 113 19.82 2.79 -0.91
CA ARG A 113 18.36 2.82 -1.03
C ARG A 113 17.88 4.07 -1.75
N GLY A 114 18.50 5.23 -1.47
CA GLY A 114 18.19 6.49 -2.15
C GLY A 114 18.50 6.53 -3.65
N ARG A 115 19.13 5.50 -4.21
CA ARG A 115 19.42 5.34 -5.66
C ARG A 115 18.60 4.25 -6.33
N ALA A 116 17.59 3.70 -5.63
CA ALA A 116 16.74 2.66 -6.20
C ALA A 116 16.02 3.16 -7.46
N PRO A 117 16.08 2.41 -8.59
CA PRO A 117 15.48 2.85 -9.84
C PRO A 117 13.97 2.78 -9.87
N TYR A 118 13.35 2.09 -8.92
CA TYR A 118 11.90 1.95 -8.76
C TYR A 118 11.53 2.17 -7.30
N LEU A 119 10.46 2.93 -7.07
CA LEU A 119 9.95 3.25 -5.74
C LEU A 119 8.46 2.94 -5.65
N PHE A 120 8.08 2.18 -4.63
CA PHE A 120 6.69 2.01 -4.22
C PHE A 120 6.48 2.67 -2.86
N LEU A 121 5.72 3.74 -2.84
CA LEU A 121 5.25 4.42 -1.65
C LEU A 121 3.97 3.72 -1.19
N ALA A 122 4.13 2.70 -0.35
CA ALA A 122 3.03 1.96 0.23
C ALA A 122 2.24 2.84 1.21
N ASN A 123 1.10 2.35 1.68
CA ASN A 123 0.22 3.10 2.56
C ASN A 123 0.89 3.57 3.85
N ILE A 124 1.20 4.86 3.92
CA ILE A 124 1.66 5.61 5.10
C ILE A 124 1.13 7.04 5.04
N ASP A 125 1.45 7.85 6.05
CA ASP A 125 1.16 9.28 6.03
C ASP A 125 1.69 9.93 4.73
N PRO A 126 0.84 10.63 3.96
CA PRO A 126 1.25 11.29 2.73
C PRO A 126 2.42 12.27 2.88
N GLU A 127 2.59 12.90 4.05
CA GLU A 127 3.73 13.76 4.30
C GLU A 127 5.03 12.96 4.34
N LEU A 128 5.01 11.77 4.96
CA LEU A 128 6.15 10.86 4.96
C LEU A 128 6.43 10.28 3.57
N GLN A 129 5.38 9.98 2.78
CA GLN A 129 5.55 9.54 1.38
C GLN A 129 6.31 10.60 0.56
N LEU A 130 5.97 11.87 0.75
CA LEU A 130 6.64 12.98 0.09
C LEU A 130 8.09 13.15 0.59
N GLU A 131 8.31 13.03 1.89
CA GLU A 131 9.67 13.07 2.48
C GLU A 131 10.55 11.96 1.92
N VAL A 132 10.04 10.73 1.79
CA VAL A 132 10.76 9.59 1.17
C VAL A 132 11.14 9.93 -0.27
N LEU A 133 10.20 10.44 -1.05
CA LEU A 133 10.47 10.82 -2.44
C LEU A 133 11.57 11.88 -2.55
N HIS A 134 11.58 12.84 -1.63
CA HIS A 134 12.59 13.91 -1.59
C HIS A 134 13.96 13.44 -1.05
N GLN A 135 14.04 12.28 -0.37
CA GLN A 135 15.31 11.66 0.01
C GLN A 135 15.97 10.89 -1.14
N MET A 136 15.23 10.60 -2.23
CA MET A 136 15.84 9.95 -3.40
C MET A 136 16.93 10.85 -4.01
N LYS A 137 18.10 10.27 -4.23
CA LYS A 137 19.27 11.00 -4.80
C LYS A 137 19.07 11.37 -6.27
N GLU A 138 18.31 10.54 -6.97
CA GLU A 138 17.91 10.74 -8.35
C GLU A 138 16.44 10.37 -8.49
N ARG A 139 15.71 11.02 -9.38
CA ARG A 139 14.33 10.65 -9.67
C ARG A 139 14.26 9.17 -10.10
N PRO A 140 13.52 8.31 -9.40
CA PRO A 140 13.31 6.94 -9.88
C PRO A 140 12.69 6.91 -11.27
N LYS A 141 12.94 5.84 -12.01
CA LYS A 141 12.33 5.60 -13.35
C LYS A 141 10.82 5.45 -13.28
N LEU A 142 10.33 4.95 -12.14
CA LEU A 142 8.91 4.84 -11.85
C LEU A 142 8.69 4.98 -10.34
N VAL A 143 7.73 5.83 -9.99
CA VAL A 143 7.22 5.98 -8.62
C VAL A 143 5.76 5.58 -8.61
N ALA A 144 5.42 4.57 -7.81
CA ALA A 144 4.06 4.16 -7.59
C ALA A 144 3.63 4.45 -6.14
N LEU A 145 2.35 4.75 -5.97
CA LEU A 145 1.73 5.15 -4.71
C LEU A 145 0.56 4.23 -4.38
N ASP A 146 0.45 3.84 -3.12
CA ASP A 146 -0.76 3.30 -2.50
C ASP A 146 -1.22 4.20 -1.35
N THR A 147 -2.51 4.23 -1.09
CA THR A 147 -3.13 5.03 -0.03
C THR A 147 -4.36 4.32 0.53
N MET A 148 -5.02 4.92 1.52
CA MET A 148 -6.26 4.41 2.07
C MET A 148 -7.23 5.54 2.43
N ASN A 149 -8.49 5.17 2.72
CA ASN A 149 -9.56 6.08 3.08
C ASN A 149 -9.21 7.02 4.25
N PHE A 150 -8.44 6.55 5.24
CA PHE A 150 -8.00 7.35 6.39
C PHE A 150 -7.24 8.61 5.94
N TRP A 151 -6.30 8.47 5.00
CA TRP A 151 -5.53 9.58 4.46
C TRP A 151 -6.31 10.42 3.45
N ILE A 152 -7.16 9.78 2.63
CA ILE A 152 -8.05 10.47 1.69
C ILE A 152 -8.99 11.45 2.43
N GLN A 153 -9.44 11.08 3.63
CA GLN A 153 -10.30 11.92 4.47
C GLN A 153 -9.51 12.90 5.31
N GLY A 154 -8.47 12.43 5.99
CA GLY A 154 -7.76 13.19 7.01
C GLY A 154 -6.65 14.11 6.50
N LYS A 155 -5.99 13.74 5.38
CA LYS A 155 -4.81 14.46 4.84
C LYS A 155 -4.88 14.69 3.32
N ARG A 156 -6.06 15.05 2.83
CA ARG A 156 -6.32 15.16 1.38
C ARG A 156 -5.36 16.10 0.64
N ASP A 157 -4.99 17.23 1.23
CA ASP A 157 -4.10 18.22 0.60
C ASP A 157 -2.65 17.70 0.53
N ALA A 158 -2.20 17.00 1.57
CA ALA A 158 -0.90 16.32 1.55
C ALA A 158 -0.88 15.21 0.49
N LEU A 159 -1.92 14.38 0.43
CA LEU A 159 -2.06 13.32 -0.57
C LEU A 159 -2.05 13.88 -2.00
N ARG A 160 -2.71 15.01 -2.26
CA ARG A 160 -2.67 15.67 -3.58
C ARG A 160 -1.28 16.12 -3.97
N ARG A 161 -0.45 16.57 -3.02
CA ARG A 161 0.95 16.92 -3.30
C ARG A 161 1.76 15.69 -3.72
N VAL A 162 1.57 14.57 -3.04
CA VAL A 162 2.24 13.31 -3.43
C VAL A 162 1.77 12.85 -4.80
N LEU A 163 0.46 12.87 -5.06
CA LEU A 163 -0.12 12.49 -6.37
C LEU A 163 0.48 13.29 -7.52
N ALA A 164 0.79 14.56 -7.31
CA ALA A 164 1.40 15.40 -8.34
C ALA A 164 2.83 14.99 -8.70
N GLU A 165 3.49 14.16 -7.88
CA GLU A 165 4.89 13.75 -8.05
C GLU A 165 5.08 12.27 -8.40
N VAL A 166 4.01 11.46 -8.43
CA VAL A 166 4.08 10.03 -8.74
C VAL A 166 3.62 9.70 -10.15
N ASP A 167 4.09 8.58 -10.68
CA ASP A 167 3.74 8.11 -12.02
C ASP A 167 2.51 7.21 -12.03
N VAL A 168 2.34 6.42 -10.95
CA VAL A 168 1.26 5.43 -10.79
C VAL A 168 0.60 5.60 -9.43
N VAL A 169 -0.72 5.51 -9.39
CA VAL A 169 -1.46 5.34 -8.13
C VAL A 169 -2.30 4.08 -8.19
N THR A 170 -2.31 3.33 -7.09
CA THR A 170 -3.20 2.19 -6.87
C THR A 170 -4.17 2.50 -5.73
N VAL A 171 -5.45 2.28 -5.98
CA VAL A 171 -6.55 2.51 -5.04
C VAL A 171 -7.62 1.43 -5.22
N ASN A 172 -8.45 1.18 -4.21
CA ASN A 172 -9.65 0.39 -4.44
C ASN A 172 -10.77 1.27 -5.06
N ASP A 173 -11.87 0.67 -5.43
CA ASP A 173 -12.97 1.38 -6.11
C ASP A 173 -13.71 2.37 -5.19
N GLY A 174 -13.83 2.08 -3.89
CA GLY A 174 -14.35 2.99 -2.87
C GLY A 174 -13.44 4.21 -2.68
N GLU A 175 -12.14 3.97 -2.52
CA GLU A 175 -11.10 5.00 -2.42
C GLU A 175 -11.06 5.89 -3.67
N ALA A 176 -11.16 5.29 -4.86
CA ALA A 176 -11.17 6.04 -6.12
C ALA A 176 -12.35 7.01 -6.18
N ARG A 177 -13.57 6.55 -5.84
CA ARG A 177 -14.77 7.39 -5.78
C ARG A 177 -14.62 8.51 -4.76
N GLN A 178 -14.08 8.19 -3.57
CA GLN A 178 -13.91 9.14 -2.49
C GLN A 178 -12.85 10.21 -2.83
N LEU A 179 -11.70 9.79 -3.35
CA LEU A 179 -10.61 10.69 -3.73
C LEU A 179 -11.04 11.66 -4.84
N ALA A 180 -11.75 11.14 -5.84
CA ALA A 180 -12.25 11.93 -6.95
C ALA A 180 -13.54 12.70 -6.63
N SER A 181 -14.28 12.33 -5.57
CA SER A 181 -15.65 12.78 -5.31
C SER A 181 -16.58 12.51 -6.51
N GLU A 182 -16.44 11.32 -7.14
CA GLU A 182 -17.11 10.94 -8.39
C GLU A 182 -17.57 9.46 -8.30
N PRO A 183 -18.88 9.16 -8.44
CA PRO A 183 -19.41 7.81 -8.31
C PRO A 183 -19.06 6.88 -9.50
N ASN A 184 -18.85 7.42 -10.70
CA ASN A 184 -18.47 6.62 -11.86
C ASN A 184 -16.97 6.35 -11.89
N LEU A 185 -16.55 5.08 -11.87
CA LEU A 185 -15.14 4.71 -11.77
C LEU A 185 -14.26 5.21 -12.91
N ILE A 186 -14.78 5.25 -14.14
CA ILE A 186 -14.01 5.75 -15.30
C ILE A 186 -13.77 7.25 -15.16
N ARG A 187 -14.79 8.00 -14.73
CA ARG A 187 -14.65 9.44 -14.47
C ARG A 187 -13.78 9.70 -13.25
N ALA A 188 -13.90 8.87 -12.21
CA ALA A 188 -13.04 8.94 -11.03
C ALA A 188 -11.57 8.72 -11.40
N ALA A 189 -11.26 7.66 -12.16
CA ALA A 189 -9.90 7.40 -12.63
C ALA A 189 -9.32 8.56 -13.47
N ARG A 190 -10.13 9.17 -14.34
CA ARG A 190 -9.72 10.37 -15.11
C ARG A 190 -9.46 11.57 -14.21
N ALA A 191 -10.31 11.80 -13.21
CA ALA A 191 -10.12 12.88 -12.26
C ALA A 191 -8.86 12.69 -11.41
N ILE A 192 -8.56 11.45 -10.99
CA ILE A 192 -7.34 11.11 -10.26
C ILE A 192 -6.11 11.31 -11.15
N SER A 193 -6.15 10.85 -12.41
CA SER A 193 -5.05 11.09 -13.36
C SER A 193 -4.78 12.59 -13.57
N ALA A 194 -5.81 13.42 -13.58
CA ALA A 194 -5.65 14.87 -13.65
C ALA A 194 -5.00 15.49 -12.39
N MET A 195 -4.86 14.74 -11.28
CA MET A 195 -4.14 15.18 -10.08
C MET A 195 -2.62 14.98 -10.18
N GLY A 196 -2.13 14.20 -11.20
CA GLY A 196 -0.71 13.99 -11.44
C GLY A 196 -0.35 12.63 -12.04
N PRO A 197 -0.80 11.49 -11.49
CA PRO A 197 -0.33 10.19 -11.94
C PRO A 197 -0.82 9.88 -13.37
N ARG A 198 0.14 9.52 -14.23
CA ARG A 198 -0.15 9.10 -15.61
C ARG A 198 -0.96 7.81 -15.66
N THR A 199 -0.74 6.93 -14.67
CA THR A 199 -1.41 5.64 -14.59
C THR A 199 -2.20 5.52 -13.30
N VAL A 200 -3.47 5.14 -13.42
CA VAL A 200 -4.37 4.87 -12.28
C VAL A 200 -4.80 3.41 -12.34
N ILE A 201 -4.54 2.67 -11.27
CA ILE A 201 -4.97 1.29 -11.10
C ILE A 201 -6.06 1.27 -10.03
N VAL A 202 -7.26 0.83 -10.42
CA VAL A 202 -8.38 0.68 -9.49
C VAL A 202 -8.62 -0.80 -9.23
N LYS A 203 -8.31 -1.24 -8.02
CA LYS A 203 -8.58 -2.60 -7.52
C LYS A 203 -10.09 -2.75 -7.28
N ARG A 204 -10.66 -3.89 -7.65
CA ARG A 204 -12.11 -4.14 -7.59
C ARG A 204 -12.45 -5.51 -6.97
N GLY A 205 -11.62 -5.97 -6.04
CA GLY A 205 -11.81 -7.25 -5.38
C GLY A 205 -11.95 -8.41 -6.38
N GLU A 206 -12.98 -9.21 -6.23
CA GLU A 206 -13.25 -10.36 -7.10
C GLU A 206 -13.50 -10.00 -8.58
N TYR A 207 -13.81 -8.73 -8.89
CA TYR A 207 -14.01 -8.26 -10.25
C TYR A 207 -12.71 -7.86 -10.96
N GLY A 208 -11.55 -8.02 -10.30
CA GLY A 208 -10.24 -7.74 -10.87
C GLY A 208 -9.81 -6.27 -10.75
N ALA A 209 -9.26 -5.71 -11.81
CA ALA A 209 -8.75 -4.35 -11.81
C ALA A 209 -9.06 -3.58 -13.10
N LEU A 210 -9.25 -2.28 -12.94
CA LEU A 210 -9.27 -1.30 -14.03
C LEU A 210 -7.93 -0.57 -14.03
N LEU A 211 -7.23 -0.57 -15.14
CA LEU A 211 -6.05 0.25 -15.37
C LEU A 211 -6.39 1.33 -16.39
N MET A 212 -6.04 2.56 -16.07
CA MET A 212 -6.09 3.69 -16.99
C MET A 212 -4.71 4.30 -17.14
N THR A 213 -4.24 4.42 -18.38
CA THR A 213 -2.97 5.09 -18.71
C THR A 213 -3.11 5.82 -20.04
N ASP A 214 -2.66 7.08 -20.10
CA ASP A 214 -2.74 7.94 -21.29
C ASP A 214 -4.15 7.96 -21.93
N GLY A 215 -5.19 7.94 -21.10
CA GLY A 215 -6.57 7.91 -21.56
C GLY A 215 -7.08 6.56 -22.07
N THR A 216 -6.22 5.56 -22.20
CA THR A 216 -6.58 4.18 -22.54
C THR A 216 -7.03 3.43 -21.31
N LEU A 217 -8.09 2.63 -21.46
CA LEU A 217 -8.64 1.79 -20.40
C LEU A 217 -8.34 0.32 -20.70
N PHE A 218 -7.91 -0.39 -19.66
CA PHE A 218 -7.68 -1.82 -19.70
C PHE A 218 -8.32 -2.47 -18.47
N PHE A 219 -9.04 -3.58 -18.66
CA PHE A 219 -9.68 -4.35 -17.61
C PHE A 219 -9.05 -5.72 -17.51
N VAL A 220 -8.70 -6.13 -16.31
CA VAL A 220 -8.19 -7.48 -16.00
C VAL A 220 -9.15 -8.14 -15.03
N PRO A 221 -9.74 -9.29 -15.35
CA PRO A 221 -10.51 -10.05 -14.39
C PRO A 221 -9.60 -10.60 -13.29
N ALA A 222 -10.16 -10.79 -12.10
CA ALA A 222 -9.46 -11.54 -11.06
C ALA A 222 -9.36 -13.01 -11.44
N TYR A 223 -8.35 -13.69 -10.90
CA TYR A 223 -8.31 -15.16 -10.97
C TYR A 223 -9.45 -15.73 -10.09
N PRO A 224 -10.31 -16.60 -10.62
CA PRO A 224 -11.41 -17.15 -9.85
C PRO A 224 -10.88 -18.09 -8.76
N LEU A 225 -11.15 -17.74 -7.51
CA LEU A 225 -10.79 -18.55 -6.34
C LEU A 225 -12.04 -19.27 -5.81
N GLU A 226 -11.91 -20.56 -5.48
CA GLU A 226 -12.98 -21.31 -4.81
C GLU A 226 -13.06 -21.01 -3.31
N SER A 227 -11.94 -20.54 -2.72
CA SER A 227 -11.86 -20.21 -1.30
C SER A 227 -11.05 -18.94 -1.11
N VAL A 228 -11.58 -18.02 -0.31
CA VAL A 228 -10.89 -16.81 0.12
C VAL A 228 -10.48 -16.99 1.58
N TYR A 229 -9.17 -17.01 1.84
CA TYR A 229 -8.63 -17.14 3.19
C TYR A 229 -8.45 -15.78 3.87
N ASP A 230 -8.10 -14.79 3.08
CA ASP A 230 -7.88 -13.41 3.52
C ASP A 230 -8.41 -12.47 2.42
N PRO A 231 -9.43 -11.65 2.72
CA PRO A 231 -10.03 -10.72 1.76
C PRO A 231 -9.31 -9.38 1.65
N THR A 232 -8.26 -9.14 2.48
CA THR A 232 -7.52 -7.86 2.52
C THR A 232 -6.64 -7.62 1.29
#